data_a43b9e710cf53558b967ab6ff0756c76
#
_entry.id   a43b9e710cf53558b967ab6ff0756c76
#
_cell.length_a   1.000
_cell.length_b   1.000
_cell.length_c   1.000
_cell.angle_alpha   90.00
_cell.angle_beta   90.00
_cell.angle_gamma   90.00
#
_symmetry.space_group_name_H-M   'P 1'
#
loop_
_entity.id
_entity.type
_entity.pdbx_description
1 polymer ?
#
loop_
_entity_poly.entity_id
_entity_poly.type
_entity_poly.pdbx_seq_one_letter_code
_entity_poly.pdbx_strand_id
1 'polypeptide(L)'
;MVKVDPELRAKLQKQKERNKRGGLILDNRDWKKITIRILPRHGKETGVEHFSVFCEEMNKSVTCPRTWGKPDPLLDYLDATYRSGTKEQKDHAGSYVSRSEEYWMPVIVRGDEGTAKAPNVRIFRAKKSVYDQITDWMLNEDVGEDLTDPREGRDIFIQKKGEGRKTKYVCDKLDKSLLVKDKELRKALLAMAKTIDPTDHFFAFDLEAYEECYQGLTGEELPEDVKEELASLGEKAERASDDEDEEEEEEES
;
A
#
# COMPACT_ATOMS: atom_id res chain seq x y z
N MET A 1 -36.71 -22.10 8.85
CA MET A 1 -35.42 -21.41 8.70
C MET A 1 -35.55 -20.32 7.66
N VAL A 2 -35.39 -19.08 8.07
CA VAL A 2 -35.41 -17.95 7.13
C VAL A 2 -34.06 -17.93 6.41
N LYS A 3 -34.08 -18.15 5.09
CA LYS A 3 -32.84 -18.07 4.26
C LYS A 3 -32.44 -16.61 4.13
N VAL A 4 -31.18 -16.31 4.39
CA VAL A 4 -30.59 -14.99 4.15
C VAL A 4 -30.65 -14.69 2.65
N ASP A 5 -31.10 -13.49 2.30
CA ASP A 5 -31.17 -13.00 0.92
C ASP A 5 -29.82 -13.17 0.22
N PRO A 6 -29.78 -13.74 -1.01
CA PRO A 6 -28.53 -13.93 -1.75
C PRO A 6 -27.68 -12.65 -1.92
N GLU A 7 -28.32 -11.50 -2.17
CA GLU A 7 -27.63 -10.21 -2.25
C GLU A 7 -27.02 -9.76 -0.91
N LEU A 8 -27.78 -9.98 0.19
CA LEU A 8 -27.29 -9.68 1.53
C LEU A 8 -26.13 -10.61 1.88
N ARG A 9 -26.22 -11.89 1.50
CA ARG A 9 -25.15 -12.87 1.69
C ARG A 9 -23.87 -12.47 0.93
N ALA A 10 -24.01 -12.06 -0.35
CA ALA A 10 -22.87 -11.57 -1.15
C ALA A 10 -22.25 -10.29 -0.58
N LYS A 11 -23.07 -9.36 -0.07
CA LYS A 11 -22.59 -8.15 0.62
C LYS A 11 -21.85 -8.47 1.92
N LEU A 12 -22.38 -9.40 2.72
CA LEU A 12 -21.73 -9.85 3.97
C LEU A 12 -20.44 -10.62 3.68
N GLN A 13 -20.41 -11.41 2.62
CA GLN A 13 -19.21 -12.15 2.20
C GLN A 13 -18.12 -11.17 1.73
N LYS A 14 -18.43 -10.21 0.85
CA LYS A 14 -17.52 -9.14 0.47
C LYS A 14 -17.06 -8.30 1.68
N GLN A 15 -17.92 -8.07 2.66
CA GLN A 15 -17.57 -7.37 3.88
C GLN A 15 -16.63 -8.23 4.77
N LYS A 16 -16.85 -9.55 4.83
CA LYS A 16 -15.98 -10.50 5.55
C LYS A 16 -14.60 -10.60 4.90
N GLU A 17 -14.52 -10.69 3.57
CA GLU A 17 -13.27 -10.69 2.80
C GLU A 17 -12.54 -9.34 2.95
N ARG A 18 -13.27 -8.22 2.85
CA ARG A 18 -12.73 -6.89 3.11
C ARG A 18 -12.20 -6.75 4.53
N ASN A 19 -12.85 -7.37 5.52
CA ASN A 19 -12.38 -7.39 6.90
C ASN A 19 -11.19 -8.35 7.10
N LYS A 20 -11.12 -9.48 6.38
CA LYS A 20 -9.94 -10.36 6.37
C LYS A 20 -8.71 -9.61 5.79
N ARG A 21 -8.86 -8.92 4.66
CA ARG A 21 -7.81 -8.04 4.09
C ARG A 21 -7.58 -6.77 4.92
N GLY A 22 -8.63 -6.21 5.50
CA GLY A 22 -8.58 -4.98 6.32
C GLY A 22 -7.89 -5.15 7.67
N GLY A 23 -7.68 -6.39 8.13
CA GLY A 23 -6.95 -6.65 9.37
C GLY A 23 -5.46 -6.31 9.29
N LEU A 24 -4.80 -6.56 8.17
CA LEU A 24 -3.36 -6.37 8.00
C LEU A 24 -3.01 -4.96 7.51
N ILE A 25 -3.78 -4.40 6.59
CA ILE A 25 -3.52 -3.08 6.02
C ILE A 25 -4.18 -1.99 6.88
N LEU A 26 -3.40 -1.00 7.29
CA LEU A 26 -3.92 0.19 7.96
C LEU A 26 -4.63 1.09 6.94
N ASP A 27 -5.98 1.15 7.03
CA ASP A 27 -6.74 2.06 6.18
C ASP A 27 -6.50 3.51 6.64
N ASN A 28 -6.07 4.33 5.69
CA ASN A 28 -5.85 5.74 5.92
C ASN A 28 -7.13 6.49 6.34
N ARG A 29 -8.32 5.93 6.22
CA ARG A 29 -9.59 6.52 6.66
C ARG A 29 -9.85 6.34 8.15
N ASP A 30 -9.26 5.34 8.77
CA ASP A 30 -9.60 4.91 10.14
C ASP A 30 -8.94 5.74 11.24
N TRP A 31 -8.01 6.64 10.87
CA TRP A 31 -7.29 7.42 11.86
C TRP A 31 -7.06 8.87 11.41
N LYS A 32 -7.06 9.79 12.37
CA LYS A 32 -6.62 11.19 12.22
C LYS A 32 -5.22 11.40 12.80
N LYS A 33 -4.87 10.62 13.81
CA LYS A 33 -3.55 10.59 14.47
C LYS A 33 -3.20 9.14 14.73
N ILE A 34 -1.94 8.79 14.53
CA ILE A 34 -1.43 7.44 14.78
C ILE A 34 0.01 7.51 15.24
N THR A 35 0.40 6.62 16.13
CA THR A 35 1.81 6.40 16.48
C THR A 35 2.20 5.00 16.04
N ILE A 36 3.21 4.90 15.20
CA ILE A 36 3.70 3.65 14.66
C ILE A 36 5.18 3.44 15.01
N ARG A 37 5.59 2.18 15.04
CA ARG A 37 7.00 1.78 14.96
C ARG A 37 7.19 0.95 13.70
N ILE A 38 8.10 1.37 12.85
CA ILE A 38 8.49 0.62 11.65
C ILE A 38 9.30 -0.61 12.08
N LEU A 39 9.00 -1.74 11.46
CA LEU A 39 9.71 -2.99 11.72
C LEU A 39 10.80 -3.21 10.67
N PRO A 40 11.96 -3.79 11.07
CA PRO A 40 13.05 -4.01 10.13
C PRO A 40 12.70 -5.08 9.10
N ARG A 41 12.99 -4.79 7.84
CA ARG A 41 12.94 -5.74 6.72
C ARG A 41 14.39 -6.15 6.38
N HIS A 42 14.89 -7.19 7.03
CA HIS A 42 16.29 -7.63 6.88
C HIS A 42 16.73 -7.76 5.43
N GLY A 43 17.75 -6.97 5.02
CA GLY A 43 18.33 -6.97 3.68
C GLY A 43 17.43 -6.39 2.58
N LYS A 44 16.31 -5.75 2.95
CA LYS A 44 15.38 -5.10 2.03
C LYS A 44 15.18 -3.64 2.43
N GLU A 45 14.68 -2.84 1.50
CA GLU A 45 14.30 -1.46 1.75
C GLU A 45 13.20 -1.35 2.83
N THR A 46 13.18 -0.24 3.57
CA THR A 46 12.22 -0.01 4.65
C THR A 46 10.78 -0.05 4.16
N GLY A 47 10.51 0.47 2.96
CA GLY A 47 9.20 0.46 2.32
C GLY A 47 9.28 -0.07 0.90
N VAL A 48 8.19 -0.64 0.41
CA VAL A 48 8.03 -1.09 -0.98
C VAL A 48 7.18 -0.09 -1.73
N GLU A 49 7.66 0.35 -2.87
CA GLU A 49 6.95 1.31 -3.72
C GLU A 49 5.68 0.70 -4.31
N HIS A 50 4.62 1.49 -4.28
CA HIS A 50 3.34 1.18 -4.92
C HIS A 50 2.85 2.41 -5.68
N PHE A 51 2.66 2.26 -6.97
CA PHE A 51 2.17 3.30 -7.86
C PHE A 51 0.73 3.02 -8.27
N SER A 52 -0.11 4.03 -8.21
CA SER A 52 -1.47 3.96 -8.72
C SER A 52 -1.94 5.31 -9.23
N VAL A 53 -2.94 5.28 -10.07
CA VAL A 53 -3.68 6.47 -10.49
C VAL A 53 -5.16 6.29 -10.14
N PHE A 54 -5.81 7.37 -9.75
CA PHE A 54 -7.26 7.39 -9.66
C PHE A 54 -7.79 8.06 -10.93
N CYS A 55 -8.52 7.33 -11.74
CA CYS A 55 -9.18 7.82 -12.93
C CYS A 55 -10.53 8.43 -12.54
N GLU A 56 -10.69 9.73 -12.74
CA GLU A 56 -11.90 10.46 -12.32
C GLU A 56 -13.13 10.02 -13.13
N GLU A 57 -12.96 9.78 -14.43
CA GLU A 57 -14.05 9.39 -15.33
C GLU A 57 -14.60 8.01 -14.97
N MET A 58 -13.69 7.04 -14.73
CA MET A 58 -14.05 5.69 -14.31
C MET A 58 -14.44 5.61 -12.83
N ASN A 59 -14.15 6.65 -12.05
CA ASN A 59 -14.27 6.65 -10.58
C ASN A 59 -13.58 5.43 -9.95
N LYS A 60 -12.41 5.05 -10.47
CA LYS A 60 -11.67 3.82 -10.11
C LYS A 60 -10.20 4.10 -9.88
N SER A 61 -9.62 3.41 -8.92
CA SER A 61 -8.16 3.38 -8.72
C SER A 61 -7.56 2.26 -9.56
N VAL A 62 -6.53 2.56 -10.33
CA VAL A 62 -5.81 1.63 -11.20
C VAL A 62 -4.39 1.51 -10.69
N THR A 63 -3.94 0.28 -10.38
CA THR A 63 -2.54 0.02 -9.99
C THR A 63 -1.67 0.08 -11.24
N CYS A 64 -0.54 0.76 -11.13
CA CYS A 64 0.38 0.98 -12.24
C CYS A 64 1.42 -0.12 -12.35
N PRO A 65 1.78 -0.59 -13.56
CA PRO A 65 2.77 -1.65 -13.82
C PRO A 65 4.15 -1.35 -13.20
N ARG A 66 4.53 -0.07 -13.06
CA ARG A 66 5.76 0.37 -12.39
C ARG A 66 5.90 -0.19 -10.98
N THR A 67 4.79 -0.49 -10.29
CA THR A 67 4.76 -1.17 -8.99
C THR A 67 5.52 -2.50 -9.00
N TRP A 68 5.56 -3.18 -10.13
CA TRP A 68 6.28 -4.45 -10.33
C TRP A 68 7.54 -4.29 -11.19
N GLY A 69 8.03 -3.05 -11.36
CA GLY A 69 9.21 -2.75 -12.17
C GLY A 69 9.00 -2.96 -13.67
N LYS A 70 7.75 -2.93 -14.13
CA LYS A 70 7.39 -3.07 -15.54
C LYS A 70 7.29 -1.72 -16.24
N PRO A 71 7.41 -1.67 -17.60
CA PRO A 71 7.11 -0.47 -18.36
C PRO A 71 5.72 0.10 -18.03
N ASP A 72 5.64 1.41 -17.95
CA ASP A 72 4.41 2.09 -17.53
C ASP A 72 4.12 3.31 -18.43
N PRO A 73 3.57 3.09 -19.62
CA PRO A 73 3.26 4.17 -20.56
C PRO A 73 2.38 5.26 -19.98
N LEU A 74 1.45 4.92 -19.08
CA LEU A 74 0.55 5.88 -18.44
C LEU A 74 1.33 6.87 -17.56
N LEU A 75 2.21 6.35 -16.67
CA LEU A 75 3.04 7.21 -15.82
C LEU A 75 4.11 7.94 -16.63
N ASP A 76 4.66 7.33 -17.68
CA ASP A 76 5.64 7.96 -18.56
C ASP A 76 5.01 9.14 -19.31
N TYR A 77 3.78 8.98 -19.81
CA TYR A 77 3.01 10.07 -20.41
C TYR A 77 2.76 11.21 -19.42
N LEU A 78 2.34 10.88 -18.20
CA LEU A 78 2.11 11.88 -17.14
C LEU A 78 3.41 12.59 -16.78
N ASP A 79 4.52 11.86 -16.60
CA ASP A 79 5.83 12.44 -16.29
C ASP A 79 6.30 13.41 -17.41
N ALA A 80 6.13 13.01 -18.69
CA ALA A 80 6.45 13.85 -19.83
C ALA A 80 5.54 15.09 -19.89
N THR A 81 4.23 14.91 -19.68
CA THR A 81 3.24 16.00 -19.69
C THR A 81 3.54 17.03 -18.60
N TYR A 82 3.78 16.60 -17.35
CA TYR A 82 4.07 17.54 -16.26
C TYR A 82 5.44 18.20 -16.41
N ARG A 83 6.43 17.56 -17.06
CA ARG A 83 7.75 18.12 -17.29
C ARG A 83 7.73 19.18 -18.40
N SER A 84 7.16 18.87 -19.55
CA SER A 84 7.31 19.66 -20.80
C SER A 84 6.01 20.00 -21.52
N GLY A 85 4.85 19.50 -21.05
CA GLY A 85 3.56 19.77 -21.68
C GLY A 85 3.09 21.23 -21.53
N THR A 86 2.15 21.62 -22.38
CA THR A 86 1.47 22.92 -22.31
C THR A 86 0.60 22.99 -21.04
N LYS A 87 0.12 24.20 -20.72
CA LYS A 87 -0.80 24.37 -19.59
C LYS A 87 -2.08 23.57 -19.78
N GLU A 88 -2.64 23.61 -21.00
CA GLU A 88 -3.86 22.88 -21.35
C GLU A 88 -3.68 21.36 -21.17
N GLN A 89 -2.54 20.81 -21.59
CA GLN A 89 -2.22 19.40 -21.39
C GLN A 89 -2.10 19.04 -19.91
N LYS A 90 -1.45 19.87 -19.10
CA LYS A 90 -1.33 19.66 -17.65
C LYS A 90 -2.68 19.75 -16.94
N ASP A 91 -3.50 20.73 -17.33
CA ASP A 91 -4.84 20.89 -16.76
C ASP A 91 -5.75 19.71 -17.14
N HIS A 92 -5.67 19.21 -18.39
CA HIS A 92 -6.38 18.01 -18.83
C HIS A 92 -5.93 16.79 -18.01
N ALA A 93 -4.64 16.49 -17.96
CA ALA A 93 -4.11 15.36 -17.21
C ALA A 93 -4.50 15.42 -15.73
N GLY A 94 -4.42 16.59 -15.11
CA GLY A 94 -4.78 16.79 -13.69
C GLY A 94 -6.28 16.69 -13.40
N SER A 95 -7.14 16.92 -14.40
CA SER A 95 -8.59 16.72 -14.28
C SER A 95 -9.00 15.27 -14.53
N TYR A 96 -8.24 14.55 -15.34
CA TYR A 96 -8.54 13.16 -15.73
C TYR A 96 -8.02 12.13 -14.73
N VAL A 97 -6.78 12.32 -14.24
CA VAL A 97 -6.16 11.37 -13.28
C VAL A 97 -5.55 12.05 -12.07
N SER A 98 -5.61 11.38 -10.95
CA SER A 98 -4.88 11.73 -9.73
C SER A 98 -3.83 10.65 -9.45
N ARG A 99 -2.54 11.00 -9.57
CA ARG A 99 -1.42 10.11 -9.27
C ARG A 99 -1.26 9.89 -7.78
N SER A 100 -0.96 8.67 -7.37
CA SER A 100 -0.61 8.28 -6.01
C SER A 100 0.66 7.43 -6.02
N GLU A 101 1.62 7.85 -5.20
CA GLU A 101 2.84 7.12 -4.90
C GLU A 101 2.87 6.85 -3.39
N GLU A 102 2.95 5.59 -3.03
CA GLU A 102 2.90 5.11 -1.66
C GLU A 102 4.07 4.16 -1.40
N TYR A 103 4.46 4.09 -0.15
CA TYR A 103 5.48 3.17 0.36
C TYR A 103 4.84 2.29 1.42
N TRP A 104 4.77 1.00 1.15
CA TRP A 104 4.13 0.03 2.02
C TRP A 104 5.17 -0.62 2.92
N MET A 105 4.97 -0.56 4.23
CA MET A 105 5.95 -1.01 5.21
C MET A 105 5.29 -1.73 6.38
N PRO A 106 5.92 -2.80 6.93
CA PRO A 106 5.43 -3.45 8.13
C PRO A 106 5.66 -2.56 9.36
N VAL A 107 4.61 -2.40 10.14
CA VAL A 107 4.63 -1.57 11.36
C VAL A 107 3.88 -2.25 12.50
N ILE A 108 4.12 -1.81 13.73
CA ILE A 108 3.18 -1.94 14.82
C ILE A 108 2.52 -0.59 15.11
N VAL A 109 1.27 -0.62 15.53
CA VAL A 109 0.57 0.55 16.05
C VAL A 109 0.70 0.55 17.56
N ARG A 110 1.11 1.69 18.14
CA ARG A 110 1.26 1.80 19.59
C ARG A 110 -0.08 1.70 20.30
N GLY A 111 -0.14 0.78 21.28
CA GLY A 111 -1.35 0.43 22.00
C GLY A 111 -2.16 -0.71 21.38
N ASP A 112 -1.72 -1.26 20.22
CA ASP A 112 -2.34 -2.38 19.52
C ASP A 112 -1.30 -3.40 19.03
N GLU A 113 -0.29 -3.68 19.85
CA GLU A 113 0.81 -4.58 19.48
C GLU A 113 0.44 -6.08 19.53
N GLY A 114 -0.70 -6.38 20.12
CA GLY A 114 -1.16 -7.75 20.32
C GLY A 114 -0.47 -8.46 21.49
N THR A 115 -0.34 -9.79 21.40
CA THR A 115 0.30 -10.65 22.40
C THR A 115 1.34 -11.56 21.76
N ALA A 116 2.18 -12.25 22.56
CA ALA A 116 3.17 -13.19 22.03
C ALA A 116 2.55 -14.35 21.23
N LYS A 117 1.31 -14.74 21.53
CA LYS A 117 0.56 -15.78 20.81
C LYS A 117 -0.20 -15.23 19.58
N ALA A 118 -0.52 -13.95 19.59
CA ALA A 118 -1.23 -13.24 18.52
C ALA A 118 -0.60 -11.85 18.34
N PRO A 119 0.63 -11.77 17.79
CA PRO A 119 1.30 -10.50 17.51
C PRO A 119 0.51 -9.74 16.45
N ASN A 120 0.45 -8.39 16.59
CA ASN A 120 -0.29 -7.57 15.66
C ASN A 120 0.64 -6.67 14.84
N VAL A 121 1.12 -7.20 13.72
CA VAL A 121 1.87 -6.45 12.71
C VAL A 121 0.89 -5.97 11.63
N ARG A 122 1.04 -4.73 11.21
CA ARG A 122 0.22 -4.11 10.18
C ARG A 122 1.07 -3.64 9.01
N ILE A 123 0.47 -3.46 7.85
CA ILE A 123 1.08 -2.77 6.71
C ILE A 123 0.60 -1.33 6.70
N PHE A 124 1.51 -0.40 6.87
CA PHE A 124 1.25 1.03 6.75
C PHE A 124 1.53 1.52 5.34
N ARG A 125 0.54 2.18 4.73
CA ARG A 125 0.63 2.79 3.40
C ARG A 125 1.05 4.24 3.55
N ALA A 126 2.34 4.49 3.62
CA ALA A 126 2.88 5.83 3.72
C ALA A 126 2.77 6.56 2.38
N LYS A 127 2.19 7.75 2.36
CA LYS A 127 2.31 8.65 1.21
C LYS A 127 3.77 9.07 1.06
N LYS A 128 4.20 9.37 -0.18
CA LYS A 128 5.57 9.80 -0.49
C LYS A 128 6.10 10.83 0.50
N SER A 129 5.33 11.88 0.80
CA SER A 129 5.76 12.94 1.72
C SER A 129 6.03 12.48 3.16
N VAL A 130 5.40 11.37 3.60
CA VAL A 130 5.68 10.73 4.89
C VAL A 130 6.95 9.89 4.80
N TYR A 131 7.07 9.13 3.72
CA TYR A 131 8.23 8.27 3.48
C TYR A 131 9.52 9.08 3.31
N ASP A 132 9.48 10.18 2.54
CA ASP A 132 10.61 11.09 2.37
C ASP A 132 11.09 11.64 3.72
N GLN A 133 10.18 12.08 4.61
CA GLN A 133 10.55 12.53 5.95
C GLN A 133 11.21 11.42 6.78
N ILE A 134 10.68 10.18 6.71
CA ILE A 134 11.28 9.02 7.41
C ILE A 134 12.67 8.76 6.87
N THR A 135 12.84 8.76 5.56
CA THR A 135 14.12 8.53 4.88
C THR A 135 15.13 9.62 5.21
N ASP A 136 14.70 10.89 5.20
CA ASP A 136 15.55 12.02 5.58
C ASP A 136 16.09 11.89 7.00
N TRP A 137 15.28 11.40 7.95
CA TRP A 137 15.77 11.14 9.31
C TRP A 137 16.77 10.00 9.40
N MET A 138 16.61 8.96 8.55
CA MET A 138 17.53 7.82 8.52
C MET A 138 18.84 8.15 7.80
N LEU A 139 18.80 9.02 6.79
CA LEU A 139 19.95 9.41 5.98
C LEU A 139 20.68 10.65 6.49
N ASN A 140 20.22 11.27 7.57
CA ASN A 140 20.87 12.47 8.13
C ASN A 140 22.32 12.15 8.52
N GLU A 141 23.29 12.81 7.87
CA GLU A 141 24.72 12.53 8.06
C GLU A 141 25.22 12.80 9.47
N ASP A 142 24.62 13.78 10.18
CA ASP A 142 25.04 14.16 11.52
C ASP A 142 24.47 13.27 12.62
N VAL A 143 23.27 12.70 12.41
CA VAL A 143 22.48 11.98 13.44
C VAL A 143 21.75 10.78 12.84
N GLY A 144 22.20 10.25 11.69
CA GLY A 144 21.57 9.13 11.02
C GLY A 144 21.26 7.98 11.98
N GLU A 145 19.98 7.65 12.13
CA GLU A 145 19.52 6.66 13.11
C GLU A 145 18.73 5.57 12.40
N ASP A 146 18.99 4.33 12.75
CA ASP A 146 18.09 3.24 12.36
C ASP A 146 16.78 3.33 13.17
N LEU A 147 15.78 3.97 12.57
CA LEU A 147 14.46 4.11 13.18
C LEU A 147 13.76 2.75 13.39
N THR A 148 14.23 1.71 12.70
CA THR A 148 13.65 0.36 12.76
C THR A 148 14.29 -0.51 13.84
N ASP A 149 15.39 -0.08 14.47
CA ASP A 149 16.11 -0.87 15.49
C ASP A 149 15.17 -1.29 16.62
N PRO A 150 15.08 -2.61 16.94
CA PRO A 150 14.15 -3.10 17.97
C PRO A 150 14.49 -2.65 19.39
N ARG A 151 15.71 -2.15 19.65
CA ARG A 151 16.17 -1.73 20.97
C ARG A 151 16.20 -0.22 21.13
N GLU A 152 16.70 0.49 20.12
CA GLU A 152 16.97 1.91 20.16
C GLU A 152 16.28 2.71 19.06
N GLY A 153 15.45 2.05 18.25
CA GLY A 153 14.68 2.74 17.22
C GLY A 153 13.66 3.72 17.80
N ARG A 154 12.93 4.40 16.93
CA ARG A 154 12.00 5.46 17.34
C ARG A 154 10.60 5.21 16.85
N ASP A 155 9.65 5.63 17.64
CA ASP A 155 8.26 5.73 17.21
C ASP A 155 8.06 6.98 16.36
N ILE A 156 7.16 6.90 15.43
CA ILE A 156 6.77 8.00 14.57
C ILE A 156 5.33 8.36 14.84
N PHE A 157 5.09 9.58 15.28
CA PHE A 157 3.76 10.14 15.39
C PHE A 157 3.38 10.79 14.08
N ILE A 158 2.22 10.45 13.55
CA ILE A 158 1.71 10.95 12.27
C ILE A 158 0.33 11.56 12.51
N GLN A 159 0.16 12.80 12.07
CA GLN A 159 -1.11 13.50 12.12
C GLN A 159 -1.54 13.96 10.73
N LYS A 160 -2.79 13.69 10.38
CA LYS A 160 -3.44 14.26 9.20
C LYS A 160 -4.03 15.62 9.50
N LYS A 161 -3.80 16.57 8.61
CA LYS A 161 -4.40 17.90 8.62
C LYS A 161 -5.08 18.16 7.28
N GLY A 162 -6.29 18.70 7.28
CA GLY A 162 -7.10 18.91 6.09
C GLY A 162 -7.90 17.66 5.68
N GLU A 163 -8.59 17.76 4.55
CA GLU A 163 -9.49 16.73 4.03
C GLU A 163 -9.30 16.56 2.51
N GLY A 164 -9.61 15.37 2.01
CA GLY A 164 -9.55 15.02 0.59
C GLY A 164 -8.16 15.29 -0.01
N ARG A 165 -8.11 15.93 -1.18
CA ARG A 165 -6.86 16.27 -1.89
C ARG A 165 -5.99 17.30 -1.15
N LYS A 166 -6.53 18.01 -0.16
CA LYS A 166 -5.80 19.00 0.66
C LYS A 166 -5.21 18.39 1.94
N THR A 167 -5.30 17.07 2.11
CA THR A 167 -4.72 16.37 3.27
C THR A 167 -3.21 16.52 3.27
N LYS A 168 -2.68 17.02 4.37
CA LYS A 168 -1.24 17.08 4.66
C LYS A 168 -0.93 16.17 5.85
N TYR A 169 0.25 15.57 5.81
CA TYR A 169 0.76 14.73 6.89
C TYR A 169 1.85 15.50 7.63
N VAL A 170 1.74 15.54 8.94
CA VAL A 170 2.77 16.06 9.85
C VAL A 170 3.31 14.88 10.62
N CYS A 171 4.61 14.66 10.54
CA CYS A 171 5.30 13.58 11.21
C CYS A 171 6.25 14.13 12.26
N ASP A 172 6.27 13.50 13.41
CA ASP A 172 7.20 13.80 14.49
C ASP A 172 7.93 12.52 14.90
N LYS A 173 9.25 12.58 14.96
CA LYS A 173 10.10 11.51 15.46
C LYS A 173 10.14 11.59 16.99
N LEU A 174 9.68 10.54 17.68
CA LEU A 174 9.65 10.47 19.14
C LEU A 174 11.00 10.00 19.71
N ASP A 175 11.13 9.98 21.03
CA ASP A 175 12.33 9.51 21.70
C ASP A 175 12.64 8.05 21.43
N LYS A 176 13.93 7.68 21.56
CA LYS A 176 14.36 6.28 21.46
C LYS A 176 13.63 5.42 22.47
N SER A 177 13.17 4.27 22.01
CA SER A 177 12.43 3.35 22.86
C SER A 177 12.59 1.91 22.41
N LEU A 178 12.36 0.96 23.32
CA LEU A 178 12.23 -0.45 22.96
C LEU A 178 10.99 -0.66 22.07
N LEU A 179 11.10 -1.58 21.09
CA LEU A 179 9.98 -2.01 20.28
C LEU A 179 8.79 -2.39 21.17
N VAL A 180 8.99 -3.32 22.11
CA VAL A 180 8.09 -3.63 23.24
C VAL A 180 8.93 -4.14 24.40
N LYS A 181 8.44 -3.97 25.65
CA LYS A 181 9.12 -4.43 26.87
C LYS A 181 9.14 -5.95 26.97
N ASP A 182 8.03 -6.60 26.63
CA ASP A 182 7.89 -8.05 26.63
C ASP A 182 8.81 -8.68 25.59
N LYS A 183 9.73 -9.55 26.05
CA LYS A 183 10.74 -10.20 25.20
C LYS A 183 10.14 -11.20 24.23
N GLU A 184 9.12 -11.95 24.66
CA GLU A 184 8.50 -12.98 23.82
C GLU A 184 7.60 -12.31 22.75
N LEU A 185 6.82 -11.29 23.12
CA LEU A 185 6.08 -10.50 22.15
C LEU A 185 7.03 -9.83 21.13
N ARG A 186 8.15 -9.29 21.58
CA ARG A 186 9.13 -8.69 20.67
C ARG A 186 9.68 -9.68 19.65
N LYS A 187 10.00 -10.91 20.08
CA LYS A 187 10.43 -11.99 19.18
C LYS A 187 9.33 -12.36 18.18
N ALA A 188 8.09 -12.47 18.64
CA ALA A 188 6.94 -12.82 17.81
C ALA A 188 6.68 -11.74 16.74
N LEU A 189 6.70 -10.46 17.12
CA LEU A 189 6.55 -9.34 16.19
C LEU A 189 7.65 -9.31 15.11
N LEU A 190 8.90 -9.52 15.51
CA LEU A 190 10.02 -9.57 14.56
C LEU A 190 9.99 -10.81 13.66
N ALA A 191 9.51 -11.94 14.16
CA ALA A 191 9.30 -13.14 13.37
C ALA A 191 8.20 -12.90 12.32
N MET A 192 7.05 -12.38 12.74
CA MET A 192 5.92 -12.06 11.85
C MET A 192 6.31 -11.01 10.79
N ALA A 193 7.06 -9.96 11.16
CA ALA A 193 7.52 -8.96 10.21
C ALA A 193 8.40 -9.53 9.08
N LYS A 194 9.10 -10.64 9.33
CA LYS A 194 9.92 -11.33 8.31
C LYS A 194 9.07 -12.13 7.30
N THR A 195 7.91 -12.59 7.71
CA THR A 195 7.00 -13.38 6.85
C THR A 195 6.07 -12.47 6.04
N ILE A 196 5.84 -11.23 6.48
CA ILE A 196 5.00 -10.28 5.74
C ILE A 196 5.81 -9.66 4.61
N ASP A 197 5.45 -9.95 3.36
CA ASP A 197 5.88 -9.16 2.22
C ASP A 197 4.74 -8.23 1.79
N PRO A 198 4.93 -6.90 1.84
CA PRO A 198 3.88 -5.98 1.41
C PRO A 198 3.44 -6.15 -0.04
N THR A 199 4.28 -6.74 -0.89
CA THR A 199 3.95 -6.99 -2.31
C THR A 199 2.83 -8.00 -2.48
N ASP A 200 2.69 -8.97 -1.58
CA ASP A 200 1.63 -9.99 -1.59
C ASP A 200 0.24 -9.38 -1.33
N HIS A 201 0.23 -8.15 -0.85
CA HIS A 201 -0.99 -7.42 -0.48
C HIS A 201 -1.31 -6.25 -1.40
N PHE A 202 -0.55 -6.06 -2.48
CA PHE A 202 -0.86 -5.06 -3.48
C PHE A 202 -2.19 -5.39 -4.17
N PHE A 203 -2.89 -4.35 -4.60
CA PHE A 203 -4.08 -4.56 -5.40
C PHE A 203 -3.69 -5.24 -6.72
N ALA A 204 -4.51 -6.20 -7.14
CA ALA A 204 -4.33 -6.88 -8.41
C ALA A 204 -4.24 -5.87 -9.57
N PHE A 205 -3.40 -6.19 -10.54
CA PHE A 205 -3.34 -5.42 -11.78
C PHE A 205 -4.56 -5.74 -12.64
N ASP A 206 -5.27 -4.70 -13.05
CA ASP A 206 -6.44 -4.77 -13.91
C ASP A 206 -6.07 -4.16 -15.25
N LEU A 207 -5.74 -5.02 -16.22
CA LEU A 207 -5.29 -4.60 -17.55
C LEU A 207 -6.37 -3.80 -18.29
N GLU A 208 -7.62 -4.25 -18.24
CA GLU A 208 -8.74 -3.58 -18.92
C GLU A 208 -8.92 -2.15 -18.38
N ALA A 209 -8.95 -1.99 -17.06
CA ALA A 209 -9.04 -0.68 -16.44
C ALA A 209 -7.81 0.20 -16.71
N TYR A 210 -6.62 -0.40 -16.84
CA TYR A 210 -5.40 0.33 -17.17
C TYR A 210 -5.44 0.84 -18.63
N GLU A 211 -5.84 -0.01 -19.58
CA GLU A 211 -6.02 0.35 -20.99
C GLU A 211 -7.05 1.48 -21.16
N GLU A 212 -8.23 1.35 -20.55
CA GLU A 212 -9.26 2.36 -20.57
C GLU A 212 -8.77 3.71 -20.03
N CYS A 213 -8.04 3.67 -18.90
CA CYS A 213 -7.44 4.87 -18.32
C CYS A 213 -6.38 5.49 -19.23
N TYR A 214 -5.52 4.69 -19.87
CA TYR A 214 -4.51 5.15 -20.79
C TYR A 214 -5.13 5.78 -22.03
N GLN A 215 -6.07 5.09 -22.69
CA GLN A 215 -6.75 5.57 -23.88
C GLN A 215 -7.53 6.86 -23.63
N GLY A 216 -8.27 6.91 -22.53
CA GLY A 216 -9.05 8.11 -22.18
C GLY A 216 -8.17 9.33 -21.89
N LEU A 217 -6.97 9.12 -21.31
CA LEU A 217 -6.03 10.20 -21.03
C LEU A 217 -5.27 10.67 -22.26
N THR A 218 -4.81 9.74 -23.11
CA THR A 218 -3.90 10.02 -24.24
C THR A 218 -4.63 10.17 -25.57
N GLY A 219 -5.81 9.58 -25.71
CA GLY A 219 -6.52 9.40 -26.98
C GLY A 219 -5.94 8.30 -27.87
N GLU A 220 -4.94 7.56 -27.39
CA GLU A 220 -4.24 6.52 -28.12
C GLU A 220 -4.51 5.13 -27.49
N GLU A 221 -4.48 4.08 -28.30
CA GLU A 221 -4.51 2.71 -27.80
C GLU A 221 -3.16 2.31 -27.19
N LEU A 222 -3.20 1.49 -26.17
CA LEU A 222 -1.98 0.92 -25.57
C LEU A 222 -1.25 0.05 -26.63
N PRO A 223 0.08 0.21 -26.84
CA PRO A 223 0.83 -0.61 -27.80
C PRO A 223 0.70 -2.11 -27.52
N GLU A 224 0.56 -2.93 -28.58
CA GLU A 224 0.29 -4.37 -28.45
C GLU A 224 1.42 -5.12 -27.73
N ASP A 225 2.68 -4.78 -27.99
CA ASP A 225 3.84 -5.35 -27.31
C ASP A 225 3.82 -5.08 -25.80
N VAL A 226 3.34 -3.90 -25.40
CA VAL A 226 3.16 -3.55 -23.98
C VAL A 226 1.99 -4.32 -23.37
N LYS A 227 0.87 -4.48 -24.10
CA LYS A 227 -0.28 -5.26 -23.62
C LYS A 227 0.12 -6.70 -23.33
N GLU A 228 0.85 -7.35 -24.25
CA GLU A 228 1.34 -8.72 -24.06
C GLU A 228 2.25 -8.84 -22.83
N GLU A 229 3.14 -7.88 -22.62
CA GLU A 229 4.00 -7.87 -21.42
C GLU A 229 3.17 -7.72 -20.13
N LEU A 230 2.18 -6.84 -20.14
CA LEU A 230 1.36 -6.53 -18.96
C LEU A 230 0.30 -7.59 -18.66
N ALA A 231 -0.17 -8.35 -19.64
CA ALA A 231 -1.14 -9.44 -19.44
C ALA A 231 -0.62 -10.45 -18.40
N SER A 232 0.68 -10.72 -18.39
CA SER A 232 1.32 -11.63 -17.42
C SER A 232 1.22 -11.17 -15.95
N LEU A 233 0.93 -9.90 -15.69
CA LEU A 233 0.74 -9.37 -14.33
C LEU A 233 -0.65 -9.73 -13.78
N GLY A 234 -1.68 -9.76 -14.65
CA GLY A 234 -3.05 -10.13 -14.26
C GLY A 234 -3.16 -11.61 -13.88
N GLU A 235 -2.53 -12.51 -14.65
CA GLU A 235 -2.57 -13.96 -14.39
C GLU A 235 -1.97 -14.38 -13.05
N LYS A 236 -0.96 -13.65 -12.55
CA LYS A 236 -0.36 -13.91 -11.23
C LYS A 236 -1.29 -13.58 -10.09
N ALA A 237 -2.15 -12.60 -10.28
CA ALA A 237 -3.11 -12.18 -9.26
C ALA A 237 -4.29 -13.15 -9.16
N GLU A 238 -4.71 -13.76 -10.27
CA GLU A 238 -5.78 -14.78 -10.28
C GLU A 238 -5.32 -16.08 -9.62
N ARG A 239 -4.10 -16.56 -9.92
CA ARG A 239 -3.55 -17.78 -9.31
C ARG A 239 -3.36 -17.66 -7.79
N ALA A 240 -2.99 -16.49 -7.30
CA ALA A 240 -2.89 -16.27 -5.85
C ALA A 240 -4.24 -16.26 -5.13
N SER A 241 -5.36 -16.09 -5.86
CA SER A 241 -6.72 -16.18 -5.30
C SER A 241 -7.27 -17.61 -5.31
N ASP A 242 -6.86 -18.43 -6.28
CA ASP A 242 -7.35 -19.80 -6.45
C ASP A 242 -6.64 -20.79 -5.50
N ASP A 243 -5.33 -20.59 -5.25
CA ASP A 243 -4.56 -21.43 -4.31
C ASP A 243 -5.02 -21.27 -2.84
N GLU A 244 -5.62 -20.11 -2.46
CA GLU A 244 -6.17 -19.92 -1.11
C GLU A 244 -7.52 -20.66 -0.92
N ASP A 245 -8.27 -20.93 -1.99
CA ASP A 245 -9.56 -21.63 -1.92
C ASP A 245 -9.39 -23.17 -1.84
N GLU A 246 -8.31 -23.73 -2.39
CA GLU A 246 -8.02 -25.17 -2.32
C GLU A 246 -7.49 -25.63 -0.95
N GLU A 247 -6.73 -24.81 -0.23
CA GLU A 247 -6.23 -25.18 1.11
C GLU A 247 -7.32 -25.20 2.20
N GLU A 248 -8.44 -24.46 2.02
CA GLU A 248 -9.56 -24.49 2.99
C GLU A 248 -10.46 -25.75 2.84
N GLU A 249 -10.45 -26.47 1.72
CA GLU A 249 -11.24 -27.71 1.53
C GLU A 249 -10.53 -28.96 2.10
N GLU A 250 -9.20 -28.96 2.25
CA GLU A 250 -8.46 -30.09 2.82
C GLU A 250 -8.47 -30.13 4.37
N GLU A 251 -8.71 -29.01 5.05
CA GLU A 251 -8.79 -29.01 6.53
C GLU A 251 -10.19 -29.40 7.10
N GLU A 252 -11.24 -29.53 6.29
CA GLU A 252 -12.58 -29.97 6.72
C GLU A 252 -12.90 -31.45 6.41
N SER A 253 -11.92 -32.24 5.96
CA SER A 253 -12.10 -33.67 5.67
C SER A 253 -11.41 -34.59 6.73
#